data_4c0dd09e883071f1e4f3aa2b73b3a414
#
_entry.id   4c0dd09e883071f1e4f3aa2b73b3a414
#
_cell.length_a   1.000
_cell.length_b   1.000
_cell.length_c   1.000
_cell.angle_alpha   90.00
_cell.angle_beta   90.00
_cell.angle_gamma   90.00
#
_symmetry.space_group_name_H-M   'P 1'
#
loop_
_entity.id
_entity.type
_entity.pdbx_description
1 polymer ?
#
loop_
_entity_poly.entity_id
_entity_poly.type
_entity_poly.pdbx_seq_one_letter_code
_entity_poly.pdbx_strand_id
1 'polypeptide(L)'
;TAFHRVIEKAINEQVDFVIISGDIFDLEDRSIRAQVRFKNELTRLINANIGVFICFGNHDFVSNRKSDFNFHEQVVIFGPQPEQKKFHTQAGVDVYLYGFSYDTRHVVDRKIEQYEKGEEEGFHIGILHGQLESNKEHDTYAPFTIQELVDKEMDYWALGHIHKRQVLHMDPPIIYPGNIQGRHKNEQG
;
A
#
# COMPACT_ATOMS: atom_id res chain seq x y z
N THR A 1 10.23 4.77 16.87
CA THR A 1 8.88 4.38 16.47
C THR A 1 8.93 3.05 15.72
N ALA A 2 7.81 2.32 15.67
CA ALA A 2 7.73 1.07 14.89
C ALA A 2 8.05 1.33 13.41
N PHE A 3 7.49 2.38 12.82
CA PHE A 3 7.78 2.77 11.43
C PHE A 3 9.29 2.96 11.19
N HIS A 4 9.99 3.67 12.07
CA HIS A 4 11.44 3.84 11.98
C HIS A 4 12.19 2.50 11.92
N ARG A 5 11.78 1.51 12.75
CA ARG A 5 12.39 0.17 12.74
C ARG A 5 12.17 -0.58 11.43
N VAL A 6 10.97 -0.43 10.83
CA VAL A 6 10.69 -1.00 9.52
C VAL A 6 11.60 -0.40 8.46
N ILE A 7 11.77 0.92 8.46
CA ILE A 7 12.66 1.61 7.52
C ILE A 7 14.12 1.18 7.73
N GLU A 8 14.60 1.10 8.97
CA GLU A 8 15.93 0.60 9.26
C GLU A 8 16.13 -0.83 8.76
N LYS A 9 15.14 -1.70 8.99
CA LYS A 9 15.21 -3.07 8.49
C LYS A 9 15.26 -3.10 6.96
N ALA A 10 14.42 -2.33 6.27
CA ALA A 10 14.45 -2.24 4.82
C ALA A 10 15.82 -1.79 4.27
N ILE A 11 16.45 -0.81 4.91
CA ILE A 11 17.79 -0.33 4.54
C ILE A 11 18.86 -1.41 4.79
N ASN A 12 18.82 -2.06 5.96
CA ASN A 12 19.78 -3.09 6.33
C ASN A 12 19.69 -4.34 5.46
N GLU A 13 18.48 -4.73 5.06
CA GLU A 13 18.23 -5.85 4.15
C GLU A 13 18.43 -5.47 2.67
N GLN A 14 18.69 -4.20 2.38
CA GLN A 14 18.89 -3.68 1.01
C GLN A 14 17.76 -4.08 0.07
N VAL A 15 16.50 -3.91 0.52
CA VAL A 15 15.33 -4.21 -0.32
C VAL A 15 15.29 -3.29 -1.54
N ASP A 16 14.72 -3.76 -2.65
CA ASP A 16 14.61 -2.95 -3.86
C ASP A 16 13.60 -1.82 -3.71
N PHE A 17 12.50 -2.06 -3.01
CA PHE A 17 11.44 -1.07 -2.77
C PHE A 17 10.60 -1.41 -1.55
N VAL A 18 9.84 -0.40 -1.10
CA VAL A 18 8.85 -0.51 -0.01
C VAL A 18 7.49 -0.11 -0.55
N ILE A 19 6.46 -0.91 -0.23
CA ILE A 19 5.06 -0.64 -0.53
C ILE A 19 4.35 -0.21 0.74
N ILE A 20 3.57 0.87 0.67
CA ILE A 20 2.72 1.37 1.74
C ILE A 20 1.28 1.35 1.25
N SER A 21 0.49 0.39 1.77
CA SER A 21 -0.87 0.09 1.31
C SER A 21 -1.95 0.83 2.10
N GLY A 22 -1.80 2.13 2.28
CA GLY A 22 -2.80 3.00 2.90
C GLY A 22 -2.73 3.10 4.43
N ASP A 23 -3.61 3.94 4.97
CA ASP A 23 -3.76 4.21 6.41
C ASP A 23 -2.45 4.61 7.10
N ILE A 24 -1.68 5.51 6.44
CA ILE A 24 -0.41 6.04 6.93
C ILE A 24 -0.61 6.87 8.19
N PHE A 25 -1.70 7.65 8.19
CA PHE A 25 -2.11 8.50 9.29
C PHE A 25 -3.53 8.17 9.70
N ASP A 26 -3.80 8.21 10.98
CA ASP A 26 -5.16 8.27 11.47
C ASP A 26 -5.74 9.67 11.26
N LEU A 27 -7.03 9.76 10.90
CA LEU A 27 -7.73 11.03 10.70
C LEU A 27 -7.59 12.00 11.89
N GLU A 28 -7.46 11.45 13.10
CA GLU A 28 -7.37 12.23 14.34
C GLU A 28 -5.94 12.70 14.65
N ASP A 29 -4.91 12.11 14.04
CA ASP A 29 -3.51 12.30 14.44
C ASP A 29 -2.59 12.73 13.29
N ARG A 30 -3.11 13.59 12.39
CA ARG A 30 -2.33 14.23 11.31
C ARG A 30 -1.48 15.40 11.82
N SER A 31 -0.78 15.25 12.92
CA SER A 31 0.08 16.31 13.41
C SER A 31 1.17 16.65 12.40
N ILE A 32 1.54 17.91 12.30
CA ILE A 32 2.66 18.38 11.45
C ILE A 32 3.93 17.60 11.80
N ARG A 33 4.14 17.30 13.08
CA ARG A 33 5.27 16.49 13.55
C ARG A 33 5.27 15.07 12.98
N ALA A 34 4.10 14.42 12.92
CA ALA A 34 3.97 13.09 12.33
C ALA A 34 4.27 13.11 10.83
N GLN A 35 3.78 14.11 10.11
CA GLN A 35 4.04 14.29 8.68
C GLN A 35 5.53 14.53 8.38
N VAL A 36 6.18 15.40 9.13
CA VAL A 36 7.62 15.68 8.99
C VAL A 36 8.43 14.41 9.26
N ARG A 37 8.10 13.68 10.32
CA ARG A 37 8.78 12.42 10.66
C ARG A 37 8.61 11.39 9.53
N PHE A 38 7.41 11.22 9.01
CA PHE A 38 7.12 10.32 7.90
C PHE A 38 7.96 10.68 6.67
N LYS A 39 7.94 11.95 6.26
CA LYS A 39 8.76 12.44 5.13
C LYS A 39 10.26 12.16 5.33
N ASN A 40 10.79 12.40 6.53
CA ASN A 40 12.20 12.14 6.81
C ASN A 40 12.54 10.65 6.66
N GLU A 41 11.66 9.76 7.11
CA GLU A 41 11.88 8.31 6.93
C GLU A 41 11.83 7.90 5.45
N LEU A 42 10.91 8.46 4.65
CA LEU A 42 10.89 8.23 3.20
C LEU A 42 12.16 8.74 2.52
N THR A 43 12.68 9.89 2.95
CA THR A 43 13.95 10.43 2.43
C THR A 43 15.12 9.48 2.73
N ARG A 44 15.13 8.82 3.88
CA ARG A 44 16.14 7.79 4.19
C ARG A 44 16.12 6.62 3.20
N LEU A 45 14.91 6.14 2.83
CA LEU A 45 14.78 5.11 1.80
C LEU A 45 15.32 5.57 0.45
N ILE A 46 14.92 6.76 0.00
CA ILE A 46 15.38 7.34 -1.26
C ILE A 46 16.91 7.48 -1.28
N ASN A 47 17.51 7.98 -0.19
CA ASN A 47 18.96 8.10 -0.06
C ASN A 47 19.69 6.75 -0.07
N ALA A 48 18.99 5.68 0.29
CA ALA A 48 19.48 4.30 0.20
C ALA A 48 19.18 3.62 -1.14
N ASN A 49 18.69 4.37 -2.14
CA ASN A 49 18.26 3.87 -3.46
C ASN A 49 17.12 2.83 -3.38
N ILE A 50 16.26 2.94 -2.41
CA ILE A 50 15.08 2.08 -2.22
C ILE A 50 13.85 2.79 -2.78
N GLY A 51 13.14 2.15 -3.72
CA GLY A 51 11.89 2.68 -4.28
C GLY A 51 10.79 2.78 -3.23
N VAL A 52 9.91 3.76 -3.35
CA VAL A 52 8.78 3.95 -2.43
C VAL A 52 7.48 4.08 -3.22
N PHE A 53 6.53 3.20 -2.95
CA PHE A 53 5.23 3.15 -3.62
C PHE A 53 4.11 3.26 -2.58
N ILE A 54 3.24 4.25 -2.75
CA ILE A 54 2.19 4.59 -1.78
C ILE A 54 0.82 4.56 -2.44
N CYS A 55 -0.11 3.81 -1.85
CA CYS A 55 -1.54 3.98 -2.01
C CYS A 55 -2.10 4.63 -0.75
N PHE A 56 -2.95 5.64 -0.88
CA PHE A 56 -3.69 6.18 0.26
C PHE A 56 -4.95 5.34 0.53
N GLY A 57 -5.26 5.13 1.81
CA GLY A 57 -6.44 4.41 2.27
C GLY A 57 -7.58 5.33 2.70
N ASN A 58 -8.55 4.77 3.43
CA ASN A 58 -9.74 5.49 3.87
C ASN A 58 -9.48 6.48 5.01
N HIS A 59 -8.38 6.35 5.74
CA HIS A 59 -7.97 7.30 6.78
C HIS A 59 -7.10 8.45 6.27
N ASP A 60 -6.46 8.28 5.13
CA ASP A 60 -5.54 9.26 4.55
C ASP A 60 -5.84 9.61 3.08
N PHE A 61 -7.10 9.45 2.68
CA PHE A 61 -7.54 9.71 1.31
C PHE A 61 -7.11 11.08 0.78
N VAL A 62 -6.84 11.13 -0.53
CA VAL A 62 -6.46 12.35 -1.24
C VAL A 62 -7.67 13.26 -1.38
N SER A 63 -8.03 13.97 -0.33
CA SER A 63 -8.98 15.10 -0.44
C SER A 63 -8.35 16.20 -1.31
N ASN A 64 -9.15 17.16 -1.79
CA ASN A 64 -8.72 18.30 -2.62
C ASN A 64 -7.53 19.13 -2.08
N ARG A 65 -6.88 18.68 -1.03
CA ARG A 65 -5.65 19.23 -0.44
C ARG A 65 -4.39 18.55 -0.97
N LYS A 66 -4.24 18.46 -2.30
CA LYS A 66 -2.97 18.04 -2.93
C LYS A 66 -1.75 18.84 -2.47
N SER A 67 -1.96 19.97 -1.79
CA SER A 67 -0.90 20.85 -1.32
C SER A 67 -0.24 20.45 -0.01
N ASP A 68 -0.89 19.59 0.81
CA ASP A 68 -0.40 19.32 2.17
C ASP A 68 0.72 18.25 2.21
N PHE A 69 0.80 17.38 1.20
CA PHE A 69 1.83 16.34 1.08
C PHE A 69 2.81 16.62 -0.06
N ASN A 70 3.77 17.50 0.17
CA ASN A 70 4.90 17.67 -0.75
C ASN A 70 5.95 16.60 -0.45
N PHE A 71 5.80 15.41 -1.05
CA PHE A 71 6.79 14.33 -0.97
C PHE A 71 7.93 14.55 -1.96
N HIS A 72 9.05 13.87 -1.72
CA HIS A 72 10.15 13.80 -2.68
C HIS A 72 9.64 13.26 -4.03
N GLU A 73 10.15 13.80 -5.14
CA GLU A 73 9.71 13.42 -6.49
C GLU A 73 9.84 11.93 -6.83
N GLN A 74 10.77 11.24 -6.15
CA GLN A 74 10.99 9.79 -6.32
C GLN A 74 10.00 8.91 -5.52
N VAL A 75 9.15 9.52 -4.68
CA VAL A 75 8.06 8.80 -4.02
C VAL A 75 6.91 8.67 -5.01
N VAL A 76 6.57 7.45 -5.37
CA VAL A 76 5.49 7.16 -6.30
C VAL A 76 4.17 7.02 -5.55
N ILE A 77 3.22 7.89 -5.85
CA ILE A 77 1.87 7.86 -5.27
C ILE A 77 0.89 7.51 -6.37
N PHE A 78 0.09 6.46 -6.14
CA PHE A 78 -0.96 6.07 -7.07
C PHE A 78 -2.11 7.06 -7.08
N GLY A 79 -2.67 7.31 -8.26
CA GLY A 79 -3.85 8.15 -8.44
C GLY A 79 -5.15 7.49 -7.98
N PRO A 80 -6.32 8.16 -8.17
CA PRO A 80 -7.60 7.67 -7.67
C PRO A 80 -8.23 6.54 -8.49
N GLN A 81 -7.64 6.18 -9.60
CA GLN A 81 -8.04 5.04 -10.41
C GLN A 81 -6.90 4.02 -10.48
N PRO A 82 -7.21 2.72 -10.56
CA PRO A 82 -6.20 1.70 -10.74
C PRO A 82 -5.30 1.99 -11.94
N GLU A 83 -4.00 2.02 -11.69
CA GLU A 83 -2.97 2.31 -12.67
C GLU A 83 -1.73 1.44 -12.46
N GLN A 84 -0.91 1.31 -13.50
CA GLN A 84 0.37 0.59 -13.47
C GLN A 84 1.53 1.59 -13.29
N LYS A 85 2.49 1.22 -12.46
CA LYS A 85 3.80 1.89 -12.37
C LYS A 85 4.91 0.86 -12.59
N LYS A 86 5.92 1.21 -13.38
CA LYS A 86 7.09 0.37 -13.60
C LYS A 86 8.22 0.75 -12.65
N PHE A 87 8.92 -0.26 -12.13
CA PHE A 87 10.15 -0.10 -11.38
C PHE A 87 11.21 -1.06 -11.92
N HIS A 88 12.43 -0.58 -12.08
CA HIS A 88 13.56 -1.40 -12.50
C HIS A 88 14.52 -1.56 -11.32
N THR A 89 14.75 -2.81 -10.89
CA THR A 89 15.63 -3.10 -9.76
C THR A 89 17.11 -2.94 -10.15
N GLN A 90 17.99 -2.77 -9.17
CA GLN A 90 19.44 -2.74 -9.42
C GLN A 90 19.95 -4.05 -10.02
N ALA A 91 19.31 -5.18 -9.72
CA ALA A 91 19.62 -6.49 -10.29
C ALA A 91 19.12 -6.67 -11.73
N GLY A 92 18.48 -5.67 -12.33
CA GLY A 92 18.00 -5.71 -13.72
C GLY A 92 16.64 -6.39 -13.90
N VAL A 93 15.83 -6.49 -12.84
CA VAL A 93 14.49 -7.07 -12.89
C VAL A 93 13.45 -5.96 -13.03
N ASP A 94 12.54 -6.12 -13.99
CA ASP A 94 11.39 -5.23 -14.14
C ASP A 94 10.26 -5.67 -13.21
N VAL A 95 9.70 -4.69 -12.49
CA VAL A 95 8.55 -4.88 -11.59
C VAL A 95 7.44 -3.92 -12.00
N TYR A 96 6.24 -4.45 -12.14
CA TYR A 96 5.05 -3.70 -12.47
C TYR A 96 4.09 -3.70 -11.29
N LEU A 97 3.86 -2.52 -10.72
CA LEU A 97 3.02 -2.33 -9.54
C LEU A 97 1.70 -1.71 -9.96
N TYR A 98 0.60 -2.29 -9.51
CA TYR A 98 -0.76 -1.88 -9.84
C TYR A 98 -1.47 -1.45 -8.58
N GLY A 99 -2.04 -0.26 -8.57
CA GLY A 99 -2.70 0.25 -7.38
C GLY A 99 -3.51 1.50 -7.64
N PHE A 100 -4.24 1.95 -6.65
CA PHE A 100 -4.93 3.23 -6.62
C PHE A 100 -4.98 3.78 -5.19
N SER A 101 -5.18 5.08 -5.07
CA SER A 101 -5.40 5.76 -3.79
C SER A 101 -6.86 6.15 -3.64
N TYR A 102 -7.40 6.06 -2.43
CA TYR A 102 -8.72 6.60 -2.13
C TYR A 102 -8.72 8.13 -2.34
N ASP A 103 -9.73 8.64 -3.02
CA ASP A 103 -10.02 10.07 -3.18
C ASP A 103 -11.12 10.55 -2.24
N THR A 104 -11.86 9.61 -1.66
CA THR A 104 -12.91 9.82 -0.65
C THR A 104 -12.71 8.85 0.50
N ARG A 105 -13.32 9.12 1.65
CA ARG A 105 -13.26 8.24 2.81
C ARG A 105 -13.89 6.86 2.54
N HIS A 106 -14.91 6.81 1.72
CA HIS A 106 -15.68 5.60 1.43
C HIS A 106 -15.61 5.28 -0.06
N VAL A 107 -14.83 4.28 -0.43
CA VAL A 107 -14.79 3.70 -1.77
C VAL A 107 -15.54 2.38 -1.72
N VAL A 108 -16.81 2.38 -2.13
CA VAL A 108 -17.67 1.20 -2.11
C VAL A 108 -17.62 0.39 -3.40
N ASP A 109 -17.06 0.97 -4.45
CA ASP A 109 -16.93 0.35 -5.77
C ASP A 109 -15.96 -0.83 -5.73
N ARG A 110 -16.23 -1.85 -6.53
CA ARG A 110 -15.33 -2.99 -6.75
C ARG A 110 -14.15 -2.57 -7.63
N LYS A 111 -13.19 -1.85 -7.06
CA LYS A 111 -12.02 -1.36 -7.79
C LYS A 111 -11.19 -2.49 -8.42
N ILE A 112 -11.27 -3.70 -7.86
CA ILE A 112 -10.59 -4.87 -8.41
C ILE A 112 -10.97 -5.17 -9.87
N GLU A 113 -12.20 -4.86 -10.29
CA GLU A 113 -12.64 -5.04 -11.67
C GLU A 113 -11.81 -4.22 -12.68
N GLN A 114 -11.24 -3.12 -12.23
CA GLN A 114 -10.45 -2.20 -13.06
C GLN A 114 -8.94 -2.52 -13.07
N TYR A 115 -8.49 -3.54 -12.31
CA TYR A 115 -7.10 -3.99 -12.39
C TYR A 115 -6.91 -4.87 -13.61
N GLU A 116 -5.96 -4.50 -14.45
CA GLU A 116 -5.61 -5.26 -15.66
C GLU A 116 -4.10 -5.49 -15.65
N LYS A 117 -3.69 -6.76 -15.59
CA LYS A 117 -2.29 -7.15 -15.71
C LYS A 117 -1.81 -6.92 -17.15
N GLY A 118 -0.69 -6.21 -17.29
CA GLY A 118 -0.01 -6.06 -18.57
C GLY A 118 0.66 -7.37 -19.04
N GLU A 119 1.07 -7.39 -20.31
CA GLU A 119 1.73 -8.53 -20.95
C GLU A 119 3.26 -8.49 -20.83
N GLU A 120 3.80 -7.44 -20.20
CA GLU A 120 5.24 -7.23 -20.08
C GLU A 120 5.89 -8.34 -19.23
N GLU A 121 7.09 -8.75 -19.60
CA GLU A 121 7.89 -9.67 -18.79
C GLU A 121 8.40 -8.99 -17.53
N GLY A 122 8.28 -9.67 -16.38
CA GLY A 122 8.70 -9.17 -15.09
C GLY A 122 7.80 -9.63 -13.96
N PHE A 123 7.97 -9.03 -12.79
CA PHE A 123 7.10 -9.26 -11.64
C PHE A 123 5.92 -8.30 -11.65
N HIS A 124 4.72 -8.83 -11.41
CA HIS A 124 3.49 -8.08 -11.35
C HIS A 124 2.93 -8.12 -9.93
N ILE A 125 2.82 -6.95 -9.29
CA ILE A 125 2.37 -6.82 -7.91
C ILE A 125 1.12 -5.95 -7.84
N GLY A 126 0.02 -6.52 -7.36
CA GLY A 126 -1.19 -5.76 -7.06
C GLY A 126 -1.12 -5.16 -5.66
N ILE A 127 -1.55 -3.92 -5.53
CA ILE A 127 -1.66 -3.19 -4.26
C ILE A 127 -3.12 -2.77 -4.08
N LEU A 128 -3.76 -3.18 -3.00
CA LEU A 128 -5.17 -2.91 -2.77
C LEU A 128 -5.45 -2.62 -1.29
N HIS A 129 -5.90 -1.41 -1.01
CA HIS A 129 -6.48 -1.06 0.29
C HIS A 129 -7.97 -1.38 0.25
N GLY A 130 -8.38 -2.48 0.85
CA GLY A 130 -9.76 -2.98 0.77
C GLY A 130 -10.00 -4.20 1.64
N GLN A 131 -11.23 -4.70 1.63
CA GLN A 131 -11.64 -5.82 2.46
C GLN A 131 -12.32 -6.93 1.68
N LEU A 132 -12.28 -8.15 2.25
CA LEU A 132 -13.02 -9.29 1.74
C LEU A 132 -14.54 -9.04 1.83
N GLU A 133 -15.24 -9.36 0.75
CA GLU A 133 -16.71 -9.21 0.65
C GLU A 133 -17.49 -10.01 1.69
N SER A 134 -16.90 -11.07 2.24
CA SER A 134 -17.55 -11.93 3.25
C SER A 134 -17.85 -11.22 4.57
N ASN A 135 -17.33 -10.03 4.77
CA ASN A 135 -17.51 -9.26 6.00
C ASN A 135 -18.75 -8.34 5.90
N LYS A 136 -19.93 -8.93 5.96
CA LYS A 136 -21.24 -8.25 5.76
C LYS A 136 -21.66 -7.29 6.89
N GLU A 137 -20.88 -7.17 7.97
CA GLU A 137 -21.29 -6.43 9.17
C GLU A 137 -20.80 -4.98 9.22
N HIS A 138 -19.98 -4.55 8.25
CA HIS A 138 -19.39 -3.20 8.22
C HIS A 138 -19.49 -2.58 6.85
N ASP A 139 -19.34 -1.26 6.78
CA ASP A 139 -19.20 -0.52 5.54
C ASP A 139 -18.12 -1.16 4.66
N THR A 140 -18.47 -1.45 3.42
CA THR A 140 -17.55 -2.08 2.47
C THR A 140 -16.55 -1.07 1.93
N TYR A 141 -15.26 -1.41 1.95
CA TYR A 141 -14.16 -0.61 1.40
C TYR A 141 -13.48 -1.37 0.27
N ALA A 142 -13.62 -0.89 -0.97
CA ALA A 142 -13.07 -1.51 -2.17
C ALA A 142 -13.15 -3.05 -2.13
N PRO A 143 -14.36 -3.61 -2.05
CA PRO A 143 -14.57 -5.02 -1.76
C PRO A 143 -14.01 -5.92 -2.86
N PHE A 144 -13.50 -7.09 -2.46
CA PHE A 144 -12.97 -8.11 -3.35
C PHE A 144 -13.18 -9.51 -2.79
N THR A 145 -13.08 -10.50 -3.64
CA THR A 145 -12.95 -11.91 -3.26
C THR A 145 -11.53 -12.41 -3.52
N ILE A 146 -11.09 -13.46 -2.82
CA ILE A 146 -9.78 -14.08 -3.07
C ILE A 146 -9.67 -14.55 -4.52
N GLN A 147 -10.75 -15.14 -5.06
CA GLN A 147 -10.76 -15.63 -6.44
C GLN A 147 -10.55 -14.51 -7.46
N GLU A 148 -11.16 -13.34 -7.26
CA GLU A 148 -10.92 -12.19 -8.15
C GLU A 148 -9.45 -11.78 -8.16
N LEU A 149 -8.78 -11.80 -7.00
CA LEU A 149 -7.34 -11.49 -6.94
C LEU A 149 -6.50 -12.55 -7.64
N VAL A 150 -6.83 -13.83 -7.46
CA VAL A 150 -6.14 -14.95 -8.14
C VAL A 150 -6.32 -14.85 -9.65
N ASP A 151 -7.53 -14.53 -10.12
CA ASP A 151 -7.86 -14.44 -11.56
C ASP A 151 -7.13 -13.29 -12.26
N LYS A 152 -6.61 -12.29 -11.53
CA LYS A 152 -5.77 -11.23 -12.09
C LYS A 152 -4.35 -11.68 -12.43
N GLU A 153 -3.95 -12.88 -12.00
CA GLU A 153 -2.65 -13.50 -12.30
C GLU A 153 -1.41 -12.67 -11.89
N MET A 154 -1.57 -11.83 -10.85
CA MET A 154 -0.44 -11.13 -10.24
C MET A 154 0.48 -12.13 -9.51
N ASP A 155 1.77 -11.81 -9.42
CA ASP A 155 2.74 -12.62 -8.67
C ASP A 155 2.62 -12.44 -7.16
N TYR A 156 2.10 -11.29 -6.72
CA TYR A 156 1.91 -10.93 -5.31
C TYR A 156 0.80 -9.90 -5.14
N TRP A 157 0.07 -9.97 -4.02
CA TRP A 157 -0.87 -8.93 -3.60
C TRP A 157 -0.49 -8.35 -2.25
N ALA A 158 -0.15 -7.06 -2.24
CA ALA A 158 0.09 -6.24 -1.05
C ALA A 158 -1.21 -5.56 -0.62
N LEU A 159 -1.87 -6.11 0.39
CA LEU A 159 -3.15 -5.60 0.88
C LEU A 159 -2.98 -4.62 2.03
N GLY A 160 -3.93 -3.69 2.19
CA GLY A 160 -4.09 -2.80 3.34
C GLY A 160 -5.53 -2.77 3.82
N HIS A 161 -5.82 -2.05 4.90
CA HIS A 161 -7.09 -1.88 5.59
C HIS A 161 -7.28 -2.77 6.82
N ILE A 162 -6.93 -4.04 6.76
CA ILE A 162 -7.09 -4.95 7.91
C ILE A 162 -5.87 -4.84 8.82
N HIS A 163 -6.11 -4.53 10.08
CA HIS A 163 -5.06 -4.25 11.08
C HIS A 163 -4.31 -5.51 11.55
N LYS A 164 -4.94 -6.67 11.44
CA LYS A 164 -4.33 -7.95 11.80
C LYS A 164 -3.59 -8.55 10.60
N ARG A 165 -2.35 -9.02 10.82
CA ARG A 165 -1.61 -9.76 9.79
C ARG A 165 -2.37 -11.03 9.39
N GLN A 166 -2.59 -11.22 8.10
CA GLN A 166 -3.27 -12.39 7.54
C GLN A 166 -2.66 -12.78 6.20
N VAL A 167 -2.48 -14.07 6.00
CA VAL A 167 -2.16 -14.66 4.70
C VAL A 167 -3.45 -15.28 4.17
N LEU A 168 -4.05 -14.66 3.16
CA LEU A 168 -5.32 -15.10 2.59
C LEU A 168 -5.14 -16.21 1.55
N HIS A 169 -3.98 -16.22 0.87
CA HIS A 169 -3.64 -17.19 -0.18
C HIS A 169 -2.13 -17.31 -0.29
N MET A 170 -1.62 -18.47 -0.71
CA MET A 170 -0.19 -18.76 -0.73
C MET A 170 0.44 -18.67 -2.12
N ASP A 171 -0.28 -18.99 -3.18
CA ASP A 171 0.22 -18.99 -4.55
C ASP A 171 -0.87 -18.56 -5.54
N PRO A 172 -0.88 -17.27 -5.93
CA PRO A 172 0.05 -16.21 -5.50
C PRO A 172 -0.15 -15.81 -4.04
N PRO A 173 0.89 -15.30 -3.36
CA PRO A 173 0.75 -14.75 -2.02
C PRO A 173 -0.19 -13.54 -2.01
N ILE A 174 -1.22 -13.59 -1.16
CA ILE A 174 -2.19 -12.50 -0.94
C ILE A 174 -2.16 -12.20 0.56
N ILE A 175 -1.60 -11.02 0.94
CA ILE A 175 -1.20 -10.78 2.32
C ILE A 175 -1.65 -9.40 2.81
N TYR A 176 -2.32 -9.39 3.96
CA TYR A 176 -2.42 -8.22 4.82
C TYR A 176 -1.20 -8.22 5.77
N PRO A 177 -0.36 -7.20 5.75
CA PRO A 177 0.80 -7.13 6.66
C PRO A 177 0.37 -6.87 8.10
N GLY A 178 -0.82 -6.27 8.30
CA GLY A 178 -1.28 -5.78 9.58
C GLY A 178 -0.64 -4.44 9.96
N ASN A 179 -1.06 -3.88 11.09
CA ASN A 179 -0.50 -2.65 11.62
C ASN A 179 0.91 -2.88 12.16
N ILE A 180 1.82 -1.97 11.86
CA ILE A 180 3.18 -1.97 12.42
C ILE A 180 3.22 -1.55 13.89
N GLN A 181 2.14 -0.89 14.36
CA GLN A 181 1.97 -0.48 15.76
C GLN A 181 0.49 -0.49 16.11
N GLY A 182 0.09 -1.39 17.01
CA GLY A 182 -1.27 -1.45 17.52
C GLY A 182 -1.62 -0.26 18.42
N ARG A 183 -2.86 0.20 18.36
CA ARG A 183 -3.44 1.25 19.21
C ARG A 183 -4.30 0.68 20.35
N HIS A 184 -4.81 -0.53 20.16
CA HIS A 184 -5.68 -1.22 21.12
C HIS A 184 -5.07 -2.53 21.59
N LYS A 185 -5.51 -3.02 22.76
CA LYS A 185 -5.03 -4.29 23.34
C LYS A 185 -5.18 -5.51 22.41
N ASN A 186 -6.10 -5.45 21.46
CA ASN A 186 -6.37 -6.53 20.51
C ASN A 186 -5.55 -6.44 19.21
N GLU A 187 -4.71 -5.40 19.07
CA GLU A 187 -3.85 -5.16 17.91
C GLU A 187 -2.37 -5.43 18.24
N GLN A 188 -2.11 -6.35 19.13
CA GLN A 188 -0.77 -6.82 19.40
C GLN A 188 -0.35 -7.77 18.27
N GLY A 189 0.62 -7.32 17.44
CA GLY A 189 1.23 -8.11 16.39
C GLY A 189 2.14 -9.20 16.91
#